data_3f01e40bee3d1ec922cf15537a8ab7dc
#
_entry.id   3f01e40bee3d1ec922cf15537a8ab7dc
#
_cell.length_a   1.000
_cell.length_b   1.000
_cell.length_c   1.000
_cell.angle_alpha   90.00
_cell.angle_beta   90.00
_cell.angle_gamma   90.00
#
_symmetry.space_group_name_H-M   'P 1'
#
loop_
_entity.id
_entity.type
_entity.pdbx_description
1 polymer ?
#
loop_
_entity_poly.entity_id
_entity_poly.type
_entity_poly.pdbx_seq_one_letter_code
_entity_poly.pdbx_strand_id
1 'polypeptide(L)' 'MEVFVLMGEMDYEGDYLLGVYASEQEAVDALGVYMRDRPSPDRYYVSRRVLGAPAEYDIDLGRRYL' A
#
# COMPACT_ATOMS: atom_id res chain seq x y z
N MET A 1 8.97 -11.78 -9.64
CA MET A 1 9.37 -10.53 -8.96
C MET A 1 8.28 -10.10 -8.00
N GLU A 2 8.65 -9.82 -6.77
CA GLU A 2 7.72 -9.28 -5.79
C GLU A 2 7.73 -7.77 -5.82
N VAL A 3 6.55 -7.18 -5.64
CA VAL A 3 6.42 -5.75 -5.46
C VAL A 3 5.54 -5.48 -4.24
N PHE A 4 5.70 -4.30 -3.66
CA PHE A 4 4.95 -3.89 -2.48
C PHE A 4 4.16 -2.64 -2.82
N VAL A 5 2.84 -2.76 -2.75
CA VAL A 5 1.92 -1.73 -3.21
C VAL A 5 1.41 -0.97 -2.01
N LEU A 6 1.64 0.33 -2.00
CA LEU A 6 1.13 1.19 -0.94
C LEU A 6 -0.22 1.72 -1.35
N MET A 7 -1.23 1.49 -0.51
CA MET A 7 -2.60 1.88 -0.77
C MET A 7 -3.10 2.83 0.31
N GLY A 8 -3.94 3.76 -0.10
CA GLY A 8 -4.70 4.60 0.82
C GLY A 8 -6.16 4.18 0.79
N GLU A 9 -6.76 3.95 1.95
CA GLU A 9 -8.14 3.48 2.08
C GLU A 9 -9.04 4.62 2.50
N MET A 10 -10.08 4.89 1.71
CA MET A 10 -11.05 5.95 1.97
C MET A 10 -12.40 5.30 2.24
N ASP A 11 -13.05 5.64 3.35
CA ASP A 11 -14.25 4.97 3.82
C ASP A 11 -15.40 4.92 2.80
N TYR A 12 -15.59 5.99 2.05
CA TYR A 12 -16.73 6.06 1.12
C TYR A 12 -16.33 6.17 -0.34
N GLU A 13 -15.04 6.13 -0.63
CA GLU A 13 -14.57 6.34 -2.01
C GLU A 13 -13.74 5.18 -2.54
N GLY A 14 -13.44 4.19 -1.71
CA GLY A 14 -12.63 3.06 -2.11
C GLY A 14 -11.14 3.31 -1.88
N ASP A 15 -10.32 2.48 -2.47
CA ASP A 15 -8.88 2.50 -2.23
C ASP A 15 -8.16 3.19 -3.39
N TYR A 16 -7.07 3.88 -3.05
CA TYR A 16 -6.22 4.54 -4.03
C TYR A 16 -4.83 3.92 -4.01
N LEU A 17 -4.29 3.68 -5.20
CA LEU A 17 -2.91 3.25 -5.35
C LEU A 17 -2.00 4.47 -5.14
N LEU A 18 -1.11 4.39 -4.17
CA LEU A 18 -0.20 5.49 -3.85
C LEU A 18 1.21 5.25 -4.38
N GLY A 19 1.61 4.00 -4.52
CA GLY A 19 2.93 3.71 -5.07
C GLY A 19 3.22 2.23 -5.09
N VAL A 20 4.26 1.85 -5.86
CA VAL A 20 4.72 0.48 -5.99
C VAL A 20 6.21 0.48 -5.71
N TYR A 21 6.64 -0.40 -4.81
CA TYR A 21 8.00 -0.40 -4.29
C TYR A 21 8.62 -1.79 -4.33
N ALA A 22 9.94 -1.84 -4.29
CA ALA A 22 10.67 -3.10 -4.39
C ALA A 22 10.70 -3.85 -3.06
N SER A 23 10.43 -3.17 -1.94
CA SER A 23 10.44 -3.82 -0.62
C SER A 23 9.37 -3.21 0.27
N GLU A 24 9.00 -3.94 1.31
CA GLU A 24 8.05 -3.44 2.30
C GLU A 24 8.61 -2.19 2.99
N GLN A 25 9.90 -2.21 3.28
CA GLN A 25 10.53 -1.07 3.97
C GLN A 25 10.43 0.20 3.14
N GLU A 26 10.66 0.11 1.83
CA GLU A 26 10.52 1.27 0.95
C GLU A 26 9.09 1.80 0.95
N ALA A 27 8.11 0.90 0.95
CA ALA A 27 6.70 1.30 0.99
C ALA A 27 6.38 2.00 2.31
N VAL A 28 6.87 1.48 3.42
CA VAL A 28 6.65 2.07 4.74
C VAL A 28 7.33 3.44 4.84
N ASP A 29 8.51 3.59 4.27
CA ASP A 29 9.20 4.87 4.25
C ASP A 29 8.40 5.90 3.46
N ALA A 30 7.86 5.50 2.32
CA ALA A 30 7.00 6.36 1.50
C ALA A 30 5.72 6.73 2.23
N LEU A 31 5.18 5.80 3.02
CA LEU A 31 4.00 6.07 3.85
C LEU A 31 4.25 7.23 4.80
N GLY A 32 5.43 7.27 5.42
CA GLY A 32 5.78 8.37 6.33
C GLY A 32 5.69 9.74 5.65
N VAL A 33 6.13 9.80 4.39
CA VAL A 33 6.05 11.04 3.62
C VAL A 33 4.59 11.39 3.31
N TYR A 34 3.79 10.41 2.90
CA TYR A 34 2.37 10.64 2.61
C TYR A 34 1.61 11.12 3.82
N MET A 35 1.84 10.51 4.97
CA MET A 35 1.14 10.88 6.20
C MET A 35 1.48 12.30 6.62
N ARG A 36 2.71 12.73 6.37
CA ARG A 36 3.15 14.08 6.73
C ARG A 36 2.63 15.12 5.76
N ASP A 37 2.72 14.83 4.46
CA ASP A 37 2.44 15.81 3.42
C ASP A 37 1.00 15.80 2.92
N ARG A 38 0.35 14.63 2.96
CA ARG A 38 -1.01 14.47 2.41
C ARG A 38 -1.82 13.50 3.27
N PRO A 39 -2.23 13.90 4.48
CA PRO A 39 -2.93 12.99 5.39
C PRO A 39 -4.41 12.81 5.03
N SER A 40 -4.71 12.59 3.74
CA SER A 40 -6.07 12.50 3.25
C SER A 40 -6.74 11.14 3.43
N PRO A 41 -6.08 10.01 3.16
CA PRO A 41 -6.70 8.71 3.37
C PRO A 41 -7.01 8.45 4.84
N ASP A 42 -8.09 7.70 5.08
CA ASP A 42 -8.47 7.32 6.42
C ASP A 42 -7.49 6.30 7.01
N ARG A 43 -7.01 5.42 6.18
CA ARG A 43 -6.04 4.40 6.57
C ARG A 43 -5.10 4.12 5.41
N TYR A 44 -3.98 3.52 5.73
CA TYR A 44 -3.00 3.07 4.73
C TYR A 44 -2.74 1.60 4.93
N TYR A 45 -2.38 0.90 3.86
CA TYR A 45 -1.89 -0.46 3.98
C TYR A 45 -0.91 -0.78 2.85
N VAL A 46 -0.13 -1.83 3.06
CA VAL A 46 0.83 -2.31 2.07
C VAL A 46 0.44 -3.74 1.71
N SER A 47 0.34 -4.01 0.42
CA SER A 47 0.05 -5.35 -0.08
C SER A 47 1.26 -5.86 -0.87
N ARG A 48 1.65 -7.11 -0.59
CA ARG A 48 2.69 -7.77 -1.37
C ARG A 48 2.04 -8.44 -2.56
N ARG A 49 2.60 -8.19 -3.74
CA ARG A 49 2.11 -8.78 -4.97
C ARG A 49 3.25 -9.40 -5.75
N VAL A 50 2.92 -10.37 -6.59
CA VAL A 50 3.90 -11.01 -7.44
C VAL A 50 3.64 -10.55 -8.87
N LEU A 51 4.64 -9.94 -9.47
CA LEU A 51 4.52 -9.42 -10.83
C LEU A 51 4.26 -10.56 -11.79
N GLY A 52 3.23 -10.41 -12.62
CA GLY A 52 2.87 -11.42 -13.61
C GLY A 52 1.96 -12.53 -13.07
N ALA A 53 1.66 -12.54 -11.78
CA ALA A 53 0.77 -13.53 -11.19
C ALA A 53 -0.67 -13.01 -11.11
N PRO A 54 -1.67 -13.89 -11.13
CA PRO A 54 -3.06 -13.48 -10.91
C PRO A 54 -3.26 -12.91 -9.52
N ALA A 55 -4.33 -12.12 -9.34
CA ALA A 55 -4.64 -11.48 -8.07
C ALA A 55 -4.83 -12.46 -6.91
N GLU A 56 -5.19 -13.70 -7.22
CA GLU A 56 -5.38 -14.74 -6.20
C GLU A 56 -4.09 -15.12 -5.49
N TYR A 57 -2.93 -14.71 -6.04
CA TYR A 57 -1.63 -14.89 -5.39
C TYR A 57 -1.21 -13.68 -4.57
N ASP A 58 -2.12 -12.73 -4.44
CA ASP A 58 -1.89 -11.55 -3.64
C ASP A 58 -1.81 -11.93 -2.17
N ILE A 59 -0.81 -11.43 -1.48
CA ILE A 59 -0.61 -11.71 -0.07
C ILE A 59 -0.81 -10.42 0.72
N ASP A 60 -1.89 -10.38 1.49
CA ASP A 60 -2.18 -9.27 2.38
C ASP A 60 -1.27 -9.39 3.60
N LEU A 61 -0.52 -8.34 3.89
CA LEU A 61 0.36 -8.31 5.06
C LEU A 61 -0.43 -8.14 6.36
N GLY A 62 -1.73 -7.83 6.26
CA GLY A 62 -2.58 -7.74 7.43
C GLY A 62 -2.35 -6.51 8.30
N ARG A 63 -1.66 -5.50 7.78
CA ARG A 63 -1.33 -4.30 8.53
C ARG A 63 -2.09 -3.10 8.00
N ARG A 64 -2.57 -2.28 8.93
CA ARG A 64 -3.17 -1.00 8.61
C ARG A 64 -2.42 0.09 9.39
N TYR A 65 -2.14 1.19 8.72
CA TYR A 65 -1.42 2.32 9.30
C TYR A 65 -2.35 3.53 9.32
N LEU A 66 -2.26 4.30 10.38
CA LEU A 66 -3.06 5.52 10.52
C LEU A 66 -2.21 6.77 10.43
#